data_4c73c19e04a987646ac9b21da0316c80
#
_entry.id   4c73c19e04a987646ac9b21da0316c80
#
_cell.length_a   1.000
_cell.length_b   1.000
_cell.length_c   1.000
_cell.angle_alpha   90.00
_cell.angle_beta   90.00
_cell.angle_gamma   90.00
#
_symmetry.space_group_name_H-M   'P 1'
#
loop_
_entity.id
_entity.type
_entity.pdbx_description
1 polymer ?
#
loop_
_entity_poly.entity_id
_entity_poly.type
_entity_poly.pdbx_seq_one_letter_code
_entity_poly.pdbx_strand_id
1 'polypeptide(L)'
;MIKKREIQDAQALFPLLNDPAVKPYVREKADSIEAYYFQVNKMIMQEENSELISRIITDDWGSPIGAFTLYDLSERTGFLATWLGKPYFGKGYNQYAKEQFLYELFVEHEIEVVFTKVNVVNSRSLAAMEKIPYATRADETYPQVYEAINQGYKQYKLFAIHKDAFMLVMNEQETEAIGEVNA
;
A
#
# COMPACT_ATOMS: atom_id res chain seq x y z
N MET A 1 0.50 4.88 -12.40
CA MET A 1 1.19 3.61 -12.66
C MET A 1 2.12 3.28 -11.49
N ILE A 2 2.68 2.07 -11.45
CA ILE A 2 3.69 1.69 -10.45
C ILE A 2 4.99 1.29 -11.12
N LYS A 3 6.12 1.44 -10.41
CA LYS A 3 7.44 0.99 -10.83
C LYS A 3 8.26 0.50 -9.64
N LYS A 4 9.34 -0.27 -9.88
CA LYS A 4 10.31 -0.60 -8.84
C LYS A 4 10.91 0.67 -8.23
N ARG A 5 11.24 0.59 -6.95
CA ARG A 5 11.90 1.69 -6.22
C ARG A 5 13.35 1.83 -6.69
N GLU A 6 13.77 3.05 -6.96
CA GLU A 6 15.12 3.41 -7.35
C GLU A 6 15.64 4.53 -6.44
N ILE A 7 16.96 4.61 -6.30
CA ILE A 7 17.60 5.57 -5.41
C ILE A 7 17.29 7.03 -5.78
N GLN A 8 17.18 7.33 -7.08
CA GLN A 8 16.86 8.67 -7.58
C GLN A 8 15.46 9.13 -7.23
N ASP A 9 14.53 8.22 -6.93
CA ASP A 9 13.16 8.58 -6.55
C ASP A 9 13.12 9.37 -5.23
N ALA A 10 14.15 9.19 -4.39
CA ALA A 10 14.25 9.87 -3.09
C ALA A 10 14.16 11.39 -3.21
N GLN A 11 14.75 12.00 -4.24
CA GLN A 11 14.74 13.45 -4.42
C GLN A 11 13.33 14.01 -4.61
N ALA A 12 12.51 13.34 -5.43
CA ALA A 12 11.12 13.75 -5.67
C ALA A 12 10.18 13.39 -4.51
N LEU A 13 10.41 12.27 -3.85
CA LEU A 13 9.55 11.76 -2.79
C LEU A 13 9.79 12.45 -1.44
N PHE A 14 11.02 12.86 -1.11
CA PHE A 14 11.36 13.44 0.19
C PHE A 14 10.49 14.65 0.58
N PRO A 15 10.30 15.67 -0.27
CA PRO A 15 9.44 16.81 0.08
C PRO A 15 7.97 16.39 0.27
N LEU A 16 7.48 15.41 -0.49
CA LEU A 16 6.12 14.90 -0.36
C LEU A 16 5.92 14.11 0.93
N LEU A 17 6.92 13.31 1.31
CA LEU A 17 6.91 12.51 2.55
C LEU A 17 6.89 13.41 3.80
N ASN A 18 7.62 14.53 3.77
CA ASN A 18 7.73 15.47 4.90
C ASN A 18 6.59 16.49 4.99
N ASP A 19 5.61 16.48 4.06
CA ASP A 19 4.40 17.31 4.21
C ASP A 19 3.69 16.98 5.53
N PRO A 20 3.29 17.98 6.34
CA PRO A 20 2.57 17.77 7.61
C PRO A 20 1.28 16.93 7.49
N ALA A 21 0.66 16.88 6.32
CA ALA A 21 -0.52 16.06 6.07
C ALA A 21 -0.18 14.59 5.77
N VAL A 22 1.09 14.26 5.52
CA VAL A 22 1.59 12.92 5.16
C VAL A 22 2.43 12.33 6.28
N LYS A 23 3.45 13.05 6.73
CA LYS A 23 4.48 12.59 7.69
C LYS A 23 3.95 11.86 8.94
N PRO A 24 2.85 12.29 9.60
CA PRO A 24 2.35 11.61 10.80
C PRO A 24 1.86 10.18 10.55
N TYR A 25 1.45 9.85 9.34
CA TYR A 25 0.74 8.61 9.00
C TYR A 25 1.60 7.59 8.27
N VAL A 26 2.81 7.96 7.85
CA VAL A 26 3.70 7.06 7.10
C VAL A 26 4.62 6.26 8.02
N ARG A 27 4.98 5.05 7.59
CA ARG A 27 5.99 4.21 8.25
C ARG A 27 7.41 4.71 7.94
N GLU A 28 7.66 5.12 6.70
CA GLU A 28 8.92 5.73 6.27
C GLU A 28 9.05 7.12 6.90
N LYS A 29 10.17 7.39 7.56
CA LYS A 29 10.44 8.71 8.18
C LYS A 29 11.91 9.05 8.03
N ALA A 30 12.17 10.26 7.57
CA ALA A 30 13.50 10.81 7.48
C ALA A 30 13.47 12.31 7.77
N ASP A 31 14.46 12.80 8.48
CA ASP A 31 14.54 14.23 8.86
C ASP A 31 15.45 15.03 7.92
N SER A 32 16.21 14.35 7.06
CA SER A 32 17.00 14.95 5.99
C SER A 32 16.95 14.12 4.72
N ILE A 33 17.32 14.73 3.60
CA ILE A 33 17.35 14.04 2.30
C ILE A 33 18.44 12.93 2.29
N GLU A 34 19.55 13.13 2.97
CA GLU A 34 20.62 12.13 3.10
C GLU A 34 20.13 10.91 3.89
N ALA A 35 19.41 11.14 4.99
CA ALA A 35 18.79 10.07 5.77
C ALA A 35 17.75 9.31 4.92
N TYR A 36 17.00 10.01 4.07
CA TYR A 36 16.04 9.38 3.18
C TYR A 36 16.70 8.56 2.07
N TYR A 37 17.80 9.06 1.47
CA TYR A 37 18.61 8.27 0.54
C TYR A 37 19.13 6.98 1.16
N PHE A 38 19.63 7.06 2.40
CA PHE A 38 20.08 5.87 3.13
C PHE A 38 18.93 4.88 3.35
N GLN A 39 17.75 5.37 3.75
CA GLN A 39 16.56 4.55 3.96
C GLN A 39 16.09 3.89 2.65
N VAL A 40 16.02 4.63 1.54
CA VAL A 40 15.64 4.10 0.23
C VAL A 40 16.62 3.00 -0.21
N ASN A 41 17.93 3.23 -0.07
CA ASN A 41 18.93 2.22 -0.41
C ASN A 41 18.77 0.95 0.44
N LYS A 42 18.53 1.11 1.75
CA LYS A 42 18.24 -0.01 2.65
C LYS A 42 17.02 -0.80 2.18
N MET A 43 15.94 -0.12 1.79
CA MET A 43 14.72 -0.78 1.31
C MET A 43 14.95 -1.54 0.00
N ILE A 44 15.77 -1.01 -0.92
CA ILE A 44 16.16 -1.71 -2.14
C ILE A 44 16.89 -3.01 -1.80
N MET A 45 17.88 -2.95 -0.89
CA MET A 45 18.60 -4.15 -0.44
C MET A 45 17.68 -5.16 0.28
N GLN A 46 16.71 -4.68 1.06
CA GLN A 46 15.73 -5.55 1.72
C GLN A 46 14.82 -6.25 0.71
N GLU A 47 14.42 -5.58 -0.37
CA GLU A 47 13.66 -6.20 -1.45
C GLU A 47 14.48 -7.27 -2.20
N GLU A 48 15.76 -7.00 -2.49
CA GLU A 48 16.69 -7.98 -3.07
C GLU A 48 16.83 -9.24 -2.20
N ASN A 49 16.76 -9.06 -0.88
CA ASN A 49 16.77 -10.17 0.10
C ASN A 49 15.39 -10.79 0.37
N SER A 50 14.35 -10.39 -0.35
CA SER A 50 12.97 -10.86 -0.14
C SER A 50 12.40 -10.57 1.26
N GLU A 51 12.86 -9.51 1.93
CA GLU A 51 12.37 -9.08 3.25
C GLU A 51 11.15 -8.16 3.15
N LEU A 52 10.97 -7.51 2.01
CA LEU A 52 9.82 -6.66 1.68
C LEU A 52 9.61 -6.60 0.16
N ILE A 53 8.47 -6.06 -0.28
CA ILE A 53 8.19 -5.75 -1.69
C ILE A 53 7.75 -4.29 -1.76
N SER A 54 8.40 -3.48 -2.61
CA SER A 54 8.13 -2.04 -2.67
C SER A 54 7.94 -1.54 -4.10
N ARG A 55 6.94 -0.67 -4.30
CA ARG A 55 6.69 0.00 -5.59
C ARG A 55 6.47 1.49 -5.37
N ILE A 56 6.99 2.27 -6.29
CA ILE A 56 6.75 3.71 -6.37
C ILE A 56 5.49 3.94 -7.20
N ILE A 57 4.61 4.78 -6.68
CA ILE A 57 3.44 5.29 -7.42
C ILE A 57 3.91 6.47 -8.27
N THR A 58 3.57 6.46 -9.55
CA THR A 58 3.88 7.57 -10.46
C THR A 58 2.59 8.24 -10.96
N ASP A 59 2.69 9.53 -11.26
CA ASP A 59 1.66 10.25 -12.01
C ASP A 59 1.68 9.89 -13.51
N ASP A 60 0.86 10.57 -14.30
CA ASP A 60 0.70 10.31 -15.73
C ASP A 60 1.97 10.66 -16.55
N TRP A 61 2.87 11.45 -15.98
CA TRP A 61 4.17 11.82 -16.58
C TRP A 61 5.35 10.97 -16.07
N GLY A 62 5.06 9.98 -15.21
CA GLY A 62 6.08 9.11 -14.64
C GLY A 62 6.80 9.68 -13.41
N SER A 63 6.36 10.84 -12.89
CA SER A 63 6.97 11.45 -11.70
C SER A 63 6.58 10.67 -10.44
N PRO A 64 7.52 10.39 -9.52
CA PRO A 64 7.24 9.73 -8.25
C PRO A 64 6.33 10.58 -7.35
N ILE A 65 5.19 10.02 -6.91
CA ILE A 65 4.17 10.74 -6.13
C ILE A 65 3.80 10.05 -4.81
N GLY A 66 4.28 8.84 -4.57
CA GLY A 66 4.01 8.06 -3.38
C GLY A 66 4.62 6.67 -3.46
N ALA A 67 4.30 5.81 -2.51
CA ALA A 67 4.81 4.44 -2.48
C ALA A 67 3.84 3.45 -1.83
N PHE A 68 3.96 2.21 -2.28
CA PHE A 68 3.49 1.00 -1.61
C PHE A 68 4.67 0.22 -1.08
N THR A 69 4.50 -0.41 0.07
CA THR A 69 5.45 -1.39 0.58
C THR A 69 4.71 -2.47 1.35
N LEU A 70 4.94 -3.71 0.98
CA LEU A 70 4.52 -4.88 1.73
C LEU A 70 5.65 -5.25 2.68
N TYR A 71 5.42 -5.11 3.97
CA TYR A 71 6.35 -5.40 5.06
C TYR A 71 5.97 -6.69 5.79
N ASP A 72 6.88 -7.12 6.64
CA ASP A 72 6.64 -8.19 7.61
C ASP A 72 6.14 -9.48 6.91
N LEU A 73 6.85 -9.85 5.81
CA LEU A 73 6.53 -11.02 4.99
C LEU A 73 6.66 -12.31 5.80
N SER A 74 5.61 -13.10 5.85
CA SER A 74 5.58 -14.40 6.52
C SER A 74 4.47 -15.27 5.93
N GLU A 75 4.76 -16.53 5.67
CA GLU A 75 3.76 -17.55 5.28
C GLU A 75 2.79 -17.08 4.16
N ARG A 76 3.33 -16.43 3.12
CA ARG A 76 2.56 -15.87 1.99
C ARG A 76 1.61 -14.72 2.41
N THR A 77 1.93 -14.04 3.50
CA THR A 77 1.20 -12.84 3.96
C THR A 77 2.14 -11.66 4.18
N GLY A 78 1.60 -10.45 4.31
CA GLY A 78 2.37 -9.28 4.66
C GLY A 78 1.48 -8.07 4.97
N PHE A 79 2.07 -7.03 5.54
CA PHE A 79 1.39 -5.78 5.88
C PHE A 79 1.64 -4.71 4.83
N LEU A 80 0.59 -4.28 4.16
CA LEU A 80 0.64 -3.18 3.19
C LEU A 80 0.65 -1.82 3.91
N ALA A 81 1.70 -1.06 3.67
CA ALA A 81 1.76 0.37 3.95
C ALA A 81 1.70 1.15 2.64
N THR A 82 0.92 2.23 2.67
CA THR A 82 0.69 3.09 1.51
C THR A 82 0.78 4.54 1.92
N TRP A 83 1.44 5.35 1.11
CA TRP A 83 1.35 6.79 1.22
C TRP A 83 1.37 7.46 -0.15
N LEU A 84 0.79 8.64 -0.22
CA LEU A 84 0.72 9.47 -1.41
C LEU A 84 1.01 10.92 -1.01
N GLY A 85 1.69 11.68 -1.85
CA GLY A 85 1.90 13.10 -1.65
C GLY A 85 0.57 13.88 -1.62
N LYS A 86 0.47 14.87 -0.72
CA LYS A 86 -0.76 15.68 -0.53
C LYS A 86 -1.35 16.27 -1.82
N PRO A 87 -0.54 16.79 -2.80
CA PRO A 87 -1.10 17.33 -4.05
C PRO A 87 -1.88 16.32 -4.89
N TYR A 88 -1.74 15.04 -4.61
CA TYR A 88 -2.32 13.92 -5.36
C TYR A 88 -3.49 13.24 -4.65
N PHE A 89 -3.89 13.74 -3.47
CA PHE A 89 -5.06 13.21 -2.75
C PHE A 89 -6.36 13.42 -3.54
N GLY A 90 -7.24 12.42 -3.51
CA GLY A 90 -8.56 12.47 -4.12
C GLY A 90 -8.61 12.42 -5.64
N LYS A 91 -7.48 12.18 -6.31
CA LYS A 91 -7.37 12.13 -7.78
C LYS A 91 -7.43 10.72 -8.39
N GLY A 92 -7.72 9.70 -7.58
CA GLY A 92 -7.83 8.30 -8.05
C GLY A 92 -6.51 7.53 -8.14
N TYR A 93 -5.34 8.17 -8.14
CA TYR A 93 -4.04 7.51 -8.28
C TYR A 93 -3.82 6.32 -7.33
N ASN A 94 -4.24 6.47 -6.07
CA ASN A 94 -4.02 5.43 -5.06
C ASN A 94 -4.82 4.15 -5.32
N GLN A 95 -6.06 4.27 -5.82
CA GLN A 95 -6.90 3.10 -6.08
C GLN A 95 -6.35 2.28 -7.24
N TYR A 96 -6.17 2.91 -8.39
CA TYR A 96 -5.66 2.24 -9.59
C TYR A 96 -4.26 1.62 -9.37
N ALA A 97 -3.34 2.39 -8.79
CA ALA A 97 -2.00 1.89 -8.49
C ALA A 97 -2.00 0.75 -7.45
N LYS A 98 -2.95 0.78 -6.47
CA LYS A 98 -3.10 -0.29 -5.48
C LYS A 98 -3.57 -1.60 -6.13
N GLU A 99 -4.51 -1.54 -7.05
CA GLU A 99 -5.00 -2.71 -7.78
C GLU A 99 -3.88 -3.35 -8.60
N GLN A 100 -3.05 -2.56 -9.27
CA GLN A 100 -1.87 -3.05 -9.97
C GLN A 100 -0.88 -3.74 -9.01
N PHE A 101 -0.62 -3.13 -7.85
CA PHE A 101 0.31 -3.70 -6.87
C PHE A 101 -0.23 -4.97 -6.23
N LEU A 102 -1.51 -5.01 -5.88
CA LEU A 102 -2.15 -6.22 -5.35
C LEU A 102 -2.12 -7.37 -6.38
N TYR A 103 -2.37 -7.07 -7.65
CA TYR A 103 -2.25 -8.07 -8.71
C TYR A 103 -0.83 -8.65 -8.78
N GLU A 104 0.19 -7.80 -8.79
CA GLU A 104 1.59 -8.21 -8.76
C GLU A 104 1.89 -9.10 -7.53
N LEU A 105 1.46 -8.68 -6.33
CA LEU A 105 1.65 -9.44 -5.09
C LEU A 105 1.03 -10.83 -5.16
N PHE A 106 -0.21 -10.92 -5.64
CA PHE A 106 -0.96 -12.17 -5.67
C PHE A 106 -0.52 -13.13 -6.78
N VAL A 107 -0.12 -12.60 -7.92
CA VAL A 107 0.20 -13.41 -9.12
C VAL A 107 1.70 -13.69 -9.23
N GLU A 108 2.56 -12.68 -9.04
CA GLU A 108 3.99 -12.82 -9.26
C GLU A 108 4.73 -13.24 -7.97
N HIS A 109 4.27 -12.75 -6.81
CA HIS A 109 4.90 -13.04 -5.51
C HIS A 109 4.18 -14.10 -4.70
N GLU A 110 3.10 -14.69 -5.25
CA GLU A 110 2.33 -15.78 -4.63
C GLU A 110 1.81 -15.45 -3.21
N ILE A 111 1.60 -14.17 -2.88
CA ILE A 111 0.97 -13.75 -1.63
C ILE A 111 -0.49 -14.21 -1.62
N GLU A 112 -0.98 -14.66 -0.48
CA GLU A 112 -2.37 -15.12 -0.31
C GLU A 112 -3.23 -14.12 0.43
N VAL A 113 -2.65 -13.42 1.41
CA VAL A 113 -3.37 -12.43 2.22
C VAL A 113 -2.50 -11.19 2.41
N VAL A 114 -3.06 -10.04 2.07
CA VAL A 114 -2.47 -8.74 2.35
C VAL A 114 -3.21 -8.09 3.51
N PHE A 115 -2.52 -7.87 4.62
CA PHE A 115 -3.06 -7.14 5.76
C PHE A 115 -2.83 -5.63 5.62
N THR A 116 -3.79 -4.84 6.11
CA THR A 116 -3.66 -3.40 6.28
C THR A 116 -4.14 -3.00 7.67
N LYS A 117 -3.32 -2.28 8.41
CA LYS A 117 -3.70 -1.70 9.70
C LYS A 117 -3.94 -0.20 9.55
N VAL A 118 -5.08 0.27 10.02
CA VAL A 118 -5.45 1.69 9.97
C VAL A 118 -5.65 2.21 11.38
N ASN A 119 -4.92 3.28 11.73
CA ASN A 119 -5.10 3.92 13.02
C ASN A 119 -6.53 4.46 13.15
N VAL A 120 -7.20 4.19 14.28
CA VAL A 120 -8.61 4.57 14.52
C VAL A 120 -8.86 6.08 14.43
N VAL A 121 -7.84 6.92 14.65
CA VAL A 121 -7.96 8.37 14.50
C VAL A 121 -7.84 8.84 13.04
N ASN A 122 -7.46 7.95 12.10
CA ASN A 122 -7.37 8.25 10.68
C ASN A 122 -8.70 7.92 9.97
N SER A 123 -9.74 8.71 10.26
CA SER A 123 -11.09 8.50 9.71
C SER A 123 -11.13 8.45 8.18
N ARG A 124 -10.29 9.26 7.51
CA ARG A 124 -10.19 9.24 6.04
C ARG A 124 -9.72 7.88 5.51
N SER A 125 -8.69 7.31 6.11
CA SER A 125 -8.17 6.01 5.71
C SER A 125 -9.13 4.87 6.02
N LEU A 126 -9.82 4.94 7.17
CA LEU A 126 -10.87 3.98 7.52
C LEU A 126 -11.99 3.99 6.48
N ALA A 127 -12.55 5.17 6.19
CA ALA A 127 -13.62 5.31 5.19
C ALA A 127 -13.18 4.88 3.78
N ALA A 128 -11.90 5.05 3.44
CA ALA A 128 -11.35 4.56 2.18
C ALA A 128 -11.26 3.04 2.14
N MET A 129 -10.83 2.39 3.23
CA MET A 129 -10.75 0.93 3.29
C MET A 129 -12.13 0.26 3.27
N GLU A 130 -13.12 0.83 3.95
CA GLU A 130 -14.50 0.32 4.00
C GLU A 130 -15.22 0.37 2.63
N LYS A 131 -14.73 1.18 1.69
CA LYS A 131 -15.27 1.27 0.32
C LYS A 131 -14.63 0.29 -0.67
N ILE A 132 -13.57 -0.39 -0.27
CA ILE A 132 -12.87 -1.34 -1.14
C ILE A 132 -13.62 -2.67 -1.12
N PRO A 133 -14.19 -3.15 -2.25
CA PRO A 133 -15.08 -4.30 -2.27
C PRO A 133 -14.41 -5.62 -1.90
N TYR A 134 -13.09 -5.73 -2.10
CA TYR A 134 -12.29 -6.90 -1.79
C TYR A 134 -11.54 -6.82 -0.45
N ALA A 135 -11.74 -5.74 0.33
CA ALA A 135 -11.14 -5.60 1.66
C ALA A 135 -12.19 -5.87 2.74
N THR A 136 -11.88 -6.74 3.68
CA THR A 136 -12.76 -7.11 4.79
C THR A 136 -12.17 -6.74 6.14
N ARG A 137 -13.04 -6.42 7.11
CA ARG A 137 -12.63 -6.28 8.52
C ARG A 137 -12.14 -7.63 9.02
N ALA A 138 -11.00 -7.64 9.67
CA ALA A 138 -10.28 -8.86 10.01
C ALA A 138 -9.96 -8.98 11.51
N ASP A 139 -10.50 -8.06 12.32
CA ASP A 139 -10.26 -8.04 13.77
C ASP A 139 -10.65 -9.38 14.45
N GLU A 140 -11.77 -9.98 14.00
CA GLU A 140 -12.29 -11.24 14.54
C GLU A 140 -11.75 -12.47 13.81
N THR A 141 -11.50 -12.35 12.50
CA THR A 141 -11.01 -13.46 11.66
C THR A 141 -9.54 -13.78 11.94
N TYR A 142 -8.75 -12.75 12.29
CA TYR A 142 -7.33 -12.88 12.61
C TYR A 142 -7.00 -12.28 13.99
N PRO A 143 -7.55 -12.85 15.10
CA PRO A 143 -7.44 -12.25 16.43
C PRO A 143 -6.00 -12.13 16.90
N GLN A 144 -5.12 -13.08 16.59
CA GLN A 144 -3.70 -13.03 16.98
C GLN A 144 -2.97 -11.89 16.29
N VAL A 145 -3.26 -11.65 14.99
CA VAL A 145 -2.69 -10.54 14.22
C VAL A 145 -3.23 -9.21 14.77
N TYR A 146 -4.53 -9.14 15.06
CA TYR A 146 -5.17 -7.97 15.63
C TYR A 146 -4.60 -7.60 17.02
N GLU A 147 -4.41 -8.58 17.89
CA GLU A 147 -3.78 -8.38 19.20
C GLU A 147 -2.34 -7.91 19.05
N ALA A 148 -1.56 -8.52 18.17
CA ALA A 148 -0.15 -8.16 17.94
C ALA A 148 0.02 -6.70 17.50
N ILE A 149 -0.84 -6.18 16.61
CA ILE A 149 -0.77 -4.78 16.15
C ILE A 149 -1.27 -3.77 17.20
N ASN A 150 -1.97 -4.22 18.23
CA ASN A 150 -2.58 -3.37 19.28
C ASN A 150 -1.91 -3.48 20.65
N GLN A 151 -0.73 -4.07 20.75
CA GLN A 151 0.03 -4.16 22.00
C GLN A 151 0.57 -2.82 22.53
N GLY A 152 0.51 -1.75 21.72
CA GLY A 152 0.99 -0.41 22.05
C GLY A 152 -0.13 0.56 22.41
N TYR A 153 0.23 1.83 22.56
CA TYR A 153 -0.71 2.91 22.88
C TYR A 153 -1.64 3.29 21.70
N LYS A 154 -1.22 3.00 20.47
CA LYS A 154 -2.02 3.30 19.28
C LYS A 154 -3.00 2.16 19.03
N GLN A 155 -4.24 2.54 18.72
CA GLN A 155 -5.30 1.61 18.38
C GLN A 155 -5.45 1.52 16.86
N TYR A 156 -5.51 0.31 16.34
CA TYR A 156 -5.65 0.05 14.90
C TYR A 156 -6.86 -0.84 14.64
N LYS A 157 -7.49 -0.63 13.49
CA LYS A 157 -8.39 -1.58 12.86
C LYS A 157 -7.60 -2.42 11.87
N LEU A 158 -7.86 -3.71 11.85
CA LEU A 158 -7.25 -4.65 10.92
C LEU A 158 -8.18 -4.91 9.75
N PHE A 159 -7.63 -4.86 8.53
CA PHE A 159 -8.29 -5.29 7.30
C PHE A 159 -7.45 -6.38 6.64
N ALA A 160 -8.12 -7.32 5.97
CA ALA A 160 -7.50 -8.34 5.13
C ALA A 160 -8.01 -8.23 3.70
N ILE A 161 -7.12 -8.40 2.75
CA ILE A 161 -7.41 -8.55 1.33
C ILE A 161 -6.93 -9.94 0.94
N HIS A 162 -7.86 -10.84 0.67
CA HIS A 162 -7.58 -12.19 0.21
C HIS A 162 -7.44 -12.21 -1.30
N LYS A 163 -6.49 -13.00 -1.80
CA LYS A 163 -6.26 -13.20 -3.24
C LYS A 163 -7.56 -13.55 -3.99
N ASP A 164 -8.30 -14.55 -3.51
CA ASP A 164 -9.50 -15.01 -4.19
C ASP A 164 -10.59 -13.94 -4.27
N ALA A 165 -10.80 -13.19 -3.17
CA ALA A 165 -11.76 -12.08 -3.15
C ALA A 165 -11.36 -10.94 -4.10
N PHE A 166 -10.07 -10.61 -4.14
CA PHE A 166 -9.54 -9.62 -5.07
C PHE A 166 -9.73 -10.06 -6.53
N MET A 167 -9.32 -11.29 -6.86
CA MET A 167 -9.42 -11.80 -8.23
C MET A 167 -10.87 -11.92 -8.71
N LEU A 168 -11.80 -12.28 -7.82
CA LEU A 168 -13.23 -12.31 -8.15
C LEU A 168 -13.73 -10.92 -8.58
N VAL A 169 -13.46 -9.89 -7.79
CA VAL A 169 -13.90 -8.51 -8.10
C VAL A 169 -13.24 -7.98 -9.38
N MET A 170 -11.95 -8.27 -9.61
CA MET A 170 -11.26 -7.83 -10.82
C MET A 170 -11.87 -8.48 -12.08
N ASN A 171 -12.18 -9.77 -12.04
CA ASN A 171 -12.82 -10.49 -13.15
C ASN A 171 -14.23 -9.96 -13.45
N GLU A 172 -15.00 -9.61 -12.42
CA GLU A 172 -16.34 -9.01 -12.58
C GLU A 172 -16.24 -7.66 -13.29
N GLN A 173 -15.33 -6.79 -12.88
CA GLN A 173 -15.12 -5.48 -13.50
C GLN A 173 -14.66 -5.58 -14.96
N GLU A 174 -13.78 -6.51 -15.28
CA GLU A 174 -13.37 -6.75 -16.67
C GLU A 174 -14.55 -7.22 -17.55
N THR A 175 -15.40 -8.08 -17.01
CA THR A 175 -16.58 -8.59 -17.72
C THR A 175 -17.59 -7.48 -17.99
N GLU A 176 -17.85 -6.60 -17.02
CA GLU A 176 -18.73 -5.44 -17.18
C GLU A 176 -18.20 -4.46 -18.22
N ALA A 177 -16.90 -4.13 -18.18
CA ALA A 177 -16.26 -3.24 -19.14
C ALA A 177 -16.35 -3.77 -20.58
N ILE A 178 -16.19 -5.07 -20.79
CA ILE A 178 -16.35 -5.71 -22.14
C ILE A 178 -17.81 -5.69 -22.58
N GLY A 179 -18.76 -5.85 -21.67
CA GLY A 179 -20.20 -5.78 -21.95
C GLY A 179 -20.64 -4.40 -22.42
N GLU A 180 -20.13 -3.33 -21.81
CA GLU A 180 -20.44 -1.95 -22.19
C GLU A 180 -19.85 -1.53 -23.54
N VAL A 181 -18.72 -2.08 -23.96
CA VAL A 181 -18.08 -1.79 -25.27
C VAL A 181 -18.84 -2.45 -26.42
N ASN A 182 -19.58 -3.54 -26.16
CA ASN A 182 -20.31 -4.31 -27.16
C ASN A 182 -21.82 -3.99 -27.21
N ALA A 183 -22.32 -3.04 -26.41
CA ALA A 183 -23.71 -2.60 -26.36
C ALA A 183 -23.91 -1.25 -27.08
#